data_cbfb410d3666bacff7d1111622962988
#
_entry.id   cbfb410d3666bacff7d1111622962988
#
_cell.length_a   1.000
_cell.length_b   1.000
_cell.length_c   1.000
_cell.angle_alpha   90.00
_cell.angle_beta   90.00
_cell.angle_gamma   90.00
#
_symmetry.space_group_name_H-M   'P 1'
#
loop_
_entity.id
_entity.type
_entity.pdbx_description
1 polymer ?
#
loop_
_entity_poly.entity_id
_entity_poly.type
_entity_poly.pdbx_seq_one_letter_code
_entity_poly.pdbx_strand_id
1 'polypeptide(L)'
;VRSSAASDVYKRQIKSMVYAIPALTTDTAIKLFGDFKVFTEAELVSRAEVKFENYAKTINIEAKTMIDMASKQIIPAVIKYATSLAGSINTITAAGVTAVGVQKNLLNETSALLEETQKALDELIAIENAGCEMEDGEAKAKYYYEKVTPAMEALRAPVDKLEMIVDKEMWPMPSYGDLMFEV
;
A
#
# COMPACT_ATOMS: atom_id res chain seq x y z
N VAL A 1 -29.99 -24.85 -8.76
CA VAL A 1 -30.72 -23.83 -7.98
C VAL A 1 -29.93 -23.29 -6.78
N ARG A 2 -29.01 -24.09 -6.20
CA ARG A 2 -28.19 -23.65 -5.05
C ARG A 2 -27.05 -22.69 -5.42
N SER A 3 -26.65 -22.62 -6.68
CA SER A 3 -25.56 -21.77 -7.16
C SER A 3 -25.96 -20.29 -7.30
N SER A 4 -27.21 -19.96 -7.60
CA SER A 4 -27.66 -18.60 -7.82
C SER A 4 -27.77 -17.78 -6.52
N ALA A 5 -28.26 -18.38 -5.44
CA ALA A 5 -28.42 -17.70 -4.15
C ALA A 5 -27.07 -17.35 -3.51
N ALA A 6 -26.08 -18.24 -3.58
CA ALA A 6 -24.72 -17.95 -3.11
C ALA A 6 -24.02 -16.87 -3.95
N SER A 7 -24.24 -16.87 -5.28
CA SER A 7 -23.73 -15.84 -6.19
C SER A 7 -24.36 -14.46 -5.90
N ASP A 8 -25.64 -14.38 -5.57
CA ASP A 8 -26.32 -13.11 -5.27
C ASP A 8 -25.91 -12.53 -3.92
N VAL A 9 -25.64 -13.36 -2.91
CA VAL A 9 -25.09 -12.91 -1.62
C VAL A 9 -23.69 -12.30 -1.84
N TYR A 10 -22.85 -12.93 -2.64
CA TYR A 10 -21.50 -12.45 -2.95
C TYR A 10 -21.50 -11.11 -3.71
N LYS A 11 -22.47 -10.92 -4.62
CA LYS A 11 -22.62 -9.67 -5.39
C LYS A 11 -23.12 -8.49 -4.55
N ARG A 12 -23.78 -8.77 -3.42
CA ARG A 12 -24.33 -7.75 -2.51
C ARG A 12 -23.41 -7.41 -1.34
N GLN A 13 -22.24 -8.02 -1.25
CA GLN A 13 -21.28 -7.72 -0.18
C GLN A 13 -20.71 -6.31 -0.34
N ILE A 14 -20.74 -5.56 0.75
CA ILE A 14 -20.03 -4.30 0.88
C ILE A 14 -18.57 -4.65 1.14
N LYS A 15 -17.69 -4.40 0.17
CA LYS A 15 -16.29 -4.81 0.20
C LYS A 15 -15.39 -3.91 1.05
N SER A 16 -15.89 -2.76 1.50
CA SER A 16 -15.11 -1.78 2.26
C SER A 16 -15.85 -1.32 3.49
N MET A 17 -15.12 -1.16 4.58
CA MET A 17 -15.62 -0.60 5.83
C MET A 17 -16.22 0.81 5.61
N VAL A 18 -15.60 1.63 4.76
CA VAL A 18 -16.06 3.00 4.46
C VAL A 18 -17.49 3.03 3.92
N TYR A 19 -17.86 2.05 3.08
CA TYR A 19 -19.22 1.93 2.54
C TYR A 19 -20.17 1.17 3.47
N ALA A 20 -19.66 0.48 4.49
CA ALA A 20 -20.47 -0.21 5.49
C ALA A 20 -20.91 0.71 6.64
N ILE A 21 -20.08 1.67 7.03
CA ILE A 21 -20.34 2.58 8.15
C ILE A 21 -21.67 3.32 8.03
N PRO A 22 -22.11 3.85 6.85
CA PRO A 22 -23.39 4.54 6.71
C PRO A 22 -24.62 3.68 7.07
N ALA A 23 -24.48 2.35 7.07
CA ALA A 23 -25.57 1.47 7.50
C ALA A 23 -25.95 1.66 8.98
N LEU A 24 -25.04 2.18 9.82
CA LEU A 24 -25.31 2.48 11.23
C LEU A 24 -26.25 3.65 11.42
N THR A 25 -26.31 4.58 10.49
CA THR A 25 -27.07 5.83 10.57
C THR A 25 -28.32 5.84 9.67
N THR A 26 -28.72 4.67 9.15
CA THR A 26 -29.99 4.53 8.41
C THR A 26 -31.18 4.63 9.37
N ASP A 27 -32.32 5.14 8.89
CA ASP A 27 -33.56 5.25 9.68
C ASP A 27 -33.95 3.91 10.31
N THR A 28 -33.74 2.80 9.58
CA THR A 28 -34.02 1.46 10.07
C THR A 28 -33.12 1.08 11.25
N ALA A 29 -31.83 1.39 11.17
CA ALA A 29 -30.88 1.11 12.24
C ALA A 29 -31.15 2.00 13.48
N ILE A 30 -31.38 3.30 13.26
CA ILE A 30 -31.72 4.25 14.33
C ILE A 30 -32.97 3.79 15.09
N LYS A 31 -34.03 3.44 14.34
CA LYS A 31 -35.27 2.94 14.95
C LYS A 31 -35.04 1.64 15.71
N LEU A 32 -34.36 0.68 15.11
CA LEU A 32 -34.07 -0.62 15.73
C LEU A 32 -33.33 -0.45 17.07
N PHE A 33 -32.22 0.28 17.07
CA PHE A 33 -31.43 0.49 18.27
C PHE A 33 -32.15 1.32 19.35
N GLY A 34 -32.99 2.28 18.90
CA GLY A 34 -33.81 3.09 19.79
C GLY A 34 -34.94 2.27 20.44
N ASP A 35 -35.65 1.44 19.69
CA ASP A 35 -36.75 0.57 20.18
C ASP A 35 -36.22 -0.40 21.25
N PHE A 36 -35.01 -0.94 21.06
CA PHE A 36 -34.33 -1.81 22.02
C PHE A 36 -33.55 -1.06 23.12
N LYS A 37 -33.55 0.27 23.11
CA LYS A 37 -32.83 1.14 24.07
C LYS A 37 -31.32 0.81 24.17
N VAL A 38 -30.70 0.43 23.07
CA VAL A 38 -29.28 0.09 23.01
C VAL A 38 -28.45 1.33 22.73
N PHE A 39 -28.86 2.12 21.72
CA PHE A 39 -28.21 3.38 21.33
C PHE A 39 -29.24 4.42 20.95
N THR A 40 -28.92 5.68 21.25
CA THR A 40 -29.61 6.86 20.72
C THR A 40 -29.09 7.19 19.33
N GLU A 41 -29.82 8.00 18.57
CA GLU A 41 -29.39 8.50 17.26
C GLU A 41 -28.04 9.23 17.37
N ALA A 42 -27.88 10.12 18.35
CA ALA A 42 -26.63 10.86 18.56
C ALA A 42 -25.43 9.94 18.80
N GLU A 43 -25.63 8.86 19.54
CA GLU A 43 -24.57 7.86 19.77
C GLU A 43 -24.22 7.08 18.51
N LEU A 44 -25.19 6.76 17.66
CA LEU A 44 -24.94 6.06 16.39
C LEU A 44 -24.18 6.96 15.40
N VAL A 45 -24.57 8.24 15.30
CA VAL A 45 -23.86 9.23 14.48
C VAL A 45 -22.43 9.40 14.94
N SER A 46 -22.22 9.64 16.24
CA SER A 46 -20.88 9.79 16.80
C SER A 46 -20.01 8.55 16.57
N ARG A 47 -20.58 7.35 16.70
CA ARG A 47 -19.85 6.10 16.40
C ARG A 47 -19.47 5.97 14.92
N ALA A 48 -20.33 6.41 14.01
CA ALA A 48 -20.02 6.41 12.60
C ALA A 48 -18.88 7.39 12.28
N GLU A 49 -18.92 8.60 12.81
CA GLU A 49 -17.86 9.61 12.66
C GLU A 49 -16.51 9.09 13.16
N VAL A 50 -16.46 8.54 14.38
CA VAL A 50 -15.24 7.95 14.94
C VAL A 50 -14.69 6.81 14.08
N LYS A 51 -15.57 6.00 13.46
CA LYS A 51 -15.13 4.92 12.56
C LYS A 51 -14.52 5.45 11.27
N PHE A 52 -15.09 6.51 10.68
CA PHE A 52 -14.50 7.16 9.50
C PHE A 52 -13.14 7.79 9.82
N GLU A 53 -13.05 8.49 10.94
CA GLU A 53 -11.80 9.10 11.40
C GLU A 53 -10.71 8.04 11.64
N ASN A 54 -11.04 6.96 12.33
CA ASN A 54 -10.09 5.88 12.61
C ASN A 54 -9.62 5.20 11.31
N TYR A 55 -10.53 4.98 10.35
CA TYR A 55 -10.16 4.42 9.05
C TYR A 55 -9.15 5.33 8.33
N ALA A 56 -9.47 6.61 8.19
CA ALA A 56 -8.60 7.58 7.53
C ALA A 56 -7.23 7.68 8.22
N LYS A 57 -7.20 7.73 9.55
CA LYS A 57 -5.95 7.78 10.35
C LYS A 57 -5.10 6.52 10.15
N THR A 58 -5.72 5.34 10.14
CA THR A 58 -4.99 4.08 9.95
C THR A 58 -4.31 4.05 8.58
N ILE A 59 -5.06 4.31 7.49
CA ILE A 59 -4.48 4.32 6.14
C ILE A 59 -3.44 5.44 5.98
N ASN A 60 -3.64 6.60 6.63
CA ASN A 60 -2.64 7.67 6.64
C ASN A 60 -1.31 7.22 7.25
N ILE A 61 -1.35 6.52 8.39
CA ILE A 61 -0.14 5.98 9.05
C ILE A 61 0.54 4.95 8.14
N GLU A 62 -0.23 4.06 7.53
CA GLU A 62 0.29 3.05 6.60
C GLU A 62 0.96 3.70 5.38
N ALA A 63 0.30 4.69 4.75
CA ALA A 63 0.85 5.42 3.61
C ALA A 63 2.16 6.15 3.96
N LYS A 64 2.20 6.85 5.09
CA LYS A 64 3.42 7.54 5.58
C LYS A 64 4.54 6.57 5.87
N THR A 65 4.23 5.42 6.43
CA THR A 65 5.22 4.36 6.68
C THR A 65 5.78 3.83 5.37
N MET A 66 4.93 3.55 4.36
CA MET A 66 5.39 3.13 3.03
C MET A 66 6.27 4.17 2.37
N ILE A 67 5.92 5.47 2.44
CA ILE A 67 6.73 6.57 1.92
C ILE A 67 8.10 6.60 2.60
N ASP A 68 8.14 6.48 3.93
CA ASP A 68 9.39 6.49 4.70
C ASP A 68 10.28 5.30 4.33
N MET A 69 9.71 4.10 4.28
CA MET A 69 10.43 2.88 3.91
C MET A 69 10.95 2.94 2.47
N ALA A 70 10.12 3.35 1.51
CA ALA A 70 10.52 3.45 0.11
C ALA A 70 11.65 4.47 -0.07
N SER A 71 11.51 5.67 0.49
CA SER A 71 12.46 6.76 0.30
C SER A 71 13.79 6.55 1.04
N LYS A 72 13.77 6.00 2.26
CA LYS A 72 14.97 5.92 3.12
C LYS A 72 15.65 4.57 3.11
N GLN A 73 14.96 3.51 2.73
CA GLN A 73 15.50 2.15 2.82
C GLN A 73 15.55 1.49 1.44
N ILE A 74 14.43 1.36 0.74
CA ILE A 74 14.35 0.57 -0.49
C ILE A 74 15.10 1.24 -1.63
N ILE A 75 14.77 2.49 -1.98
CA ILE A 75 15.44 3.23 -3.08
C ILE A 75 16.94 3.30 -2.87
N PRO A 76 17.49 3.68 -1.69
CA PRO A 76 18.93 3.67 -1.45
C PRO A 76 19.58 2.29 -1.58
N ALA A 77 18.90 1.22 -1.17
CA ALA A 77 19.41 -0.14 -1.31
C ALA A 77 19.49 -0.56 -2.80
N VAL A 78 18.46 -0.26 -3.57
CA VAL A 78 18.43 -0.52 -5.02
C VAL A 78 19.50 0.25 -5.77
N ILE A 79 19.74 1.51 -5.40
CA ILE A 79 20.84 2.32 -5.97
C ILE A 79 22.21 1.69 -5.67
N LYS A 80 22.44 1.19 -4.45
CA LYS A 80 23.67 0.47 -4.10
C LYS A 80 23.84 -0.79 -4.93
N TYR A 81 22.77 -1.56 -5.11
CA TYR A 81 22.78 -2.76 -5.94
C TYR A 81 23.11 -2.43 -7.40
N ALA A 82 22.43 -1.45 -8.00
CA ALA A 82 22.72 -0.99 -9.36
C ALA A 82 24.17 -0.53 -9.53
N THR A 83 24.71 0.18 -8.54
CA THR A 83 26.14 0.60 -8.50
C THR A 83 27.08 -0.60 -8.45
N SER A 84 26.77 -1.63 -7.68
CA SER A 84 27.54 -2.87 -7.62
C SER A 84 27.56 -3.60 -8.97
N LEU A 85 26.39 -3.71 -9.64
CA LEU A 85 26.30 -4.28 -10.98
C LEU A 85 27.12 -3.50 -12.01
N ALA A 86 27.04 -2.17 -11.99
CA ALA A 86 27.81 -1.31 -12.90
C ALA A 86 29.33 -1.46 -12.65
N GLY A 87 29.75 -1.51 -11.39
CA GLY A 87 31.12 -1.79 -10.99
C GLY A 87 31.62 -3.15 -11.47
N SER A 88 30.80 -4.19 -11.33
CA SER A 88 31.09 -5.54 -11.83
C SER A 88 31.29 -5.55 -13.35
N ILE A 89 30.37 -4.91 -14.11
CA ILE A 89 30.48 -4.79 -15.57
C ILE A 89 31.82 -4.15 -15.97
N ASN A 90 32.18 -3.04 -15.35
CA ASN A 90 33.43 -2.30 -15.65
C ASN A 90 34.67 -3.16 -15.33
N THR A 91 34.70 -3.81 -14.18
CA THR A 91 35.83 -4.66 -13.73
C THR A 91 36.03 -5.86 -14.66
N ILE A 92 34.94 -6.58 -15.01
CA ILE A 92 34.99 -7.73 -15.90
C ILE A 92 35.42 -7.33 -17.30
N THR A 93 34.92 -6.21 -17.81
CA THR A 93 35.28 -5.70 -19.13
C THR A 93 36.75 -5.24 -19.16
N ALA A 94 37.24 -4.58 -18.11
CA ALA A 94 38.65 -4.19 -17.99
C ALA A 94 39.58 -5.40 -17.94
N ALA A 95 39.14 -6.55 -17.43
CA ALA A 95 39.88 -7.81 -17.45
C ALA A 95 39.85 -8.51 -18.85
N GLY A 96 39.25 -7.91 -19.87
CA GLY A 96 39.18 -8.43 -21.25
C GLY A 96 38.04 -9.39 -21.52
N VAL A 97 37.13 -9.59 -20.58
CA VAL A 97 35.94 -10.44 -20.75
C VAL A 97 34.79 -9.60 -21.29
N THR A 98 34.17 -10.02 -22.40
CA THR A 98 33.06 -9.31 -23.05
C THR A 98 31.69 -9.88 -22.71
N ALA A 99 31.62 -11.06 -22.06
CA ALA A 99 30.40 -11.77 -21.74
C ALA A 99 29.73 -11.21 -20.45
N VAL A 100 29.23 -9.99 -20.50
CA VAL A 100 28.57 -9.27 -19.40
C VAL A 100 27.06 -9.06 -19.65
N GLY A 101 26.43 -9.93 -20.45
CA GLY A 101 25.02 -9.79 -20.85
C GLY A 101 24.04 -9.88 -19.67
N VAL A 102 24.29 -10.79 -18.73
CA VAL A 102 23.43 -10.99 -17.55
C VAL A 102 23.45 -9.73 -16.68
N GLN A 103 24.65 -9.22 -16.36
CA GLN A 103 24.80 -8.04 -15.53
C GLN A 103 24.17 -6.80 -16.16
N LYS A 104 24.30 -6.63 -17.49
CA LYS A 104 23.65 -5.53 -18.23
C LYS A 104 22.12 -5.61 -18.19
N ASN A 105 21.58 -6.81 -18.38
CA ASN A 105 20.13 -7.02 -18.35
C ASN A 105 19.57 -6.70 -16.94
N LEU A 106 20.22 -7.22 -15.88
CA LEU A 106 19.85 -6.93 -14.50
C LEU A 106 19.96 -5.43 -14.17
N LEU A 107 21.01 -4.76 -14.62
CA LEU A 107 21.17 -3.33 -14.40
C LEU A 107 20.09 -2.51 -15.09
N ASN A 108 19.74 -2.85 -16.34
CA ASN A 108 18.70 -2.15 -17.10
C ASN A 108 17.31 -2.37 -16.46
N GLU A 109 16.99 -3.60 -16.07
CA GLU A 109 15.73 -3.93 -15.41
C GLU A 109 15.62 -3.25 -14.04
N THR A 110 16.66 -3.30 -13.23
CA THR A 110 16.72 -2.63 -11.92
C THR A 110 16.55 -1.12 -12.07
N SER A 111 17.20 -0.50 -13.06
CA SER A 111 17.09 0.94 -13.31
C SER A 111 15.69 1.35 -13.75
N ALA A 112 15.05 0.58 -14.64
CA ALA A 112 13.69 0.85 -15.09
C ALA A 112 12.67 0.74 -13.93
N LEU A 113 12.78 -0.33 -13.12
CA LEU A 113 11.92 -0.50 -11.94
C LEU A 113 12.16 0.59 -10.88
N LEU A 114 13.40 1.08 -10.74
CA LEU A 114 13.72 2.18 -9.83
C LEU A 114 13.03 3.48 -10.26
N GLU A 115 13.00 3.78 -11.56
CA GLU A 115 12.28 4.94 -12.10
C GLU A 115 10.77 4.81 -11.90
N GLU A 116 10.19 3.62 -12.13
CA GLU A 116 8.78 3.34 -11.85
C GLU A 116 8.46 3.53 -10.36
N THR A 117 9.33 3.03 -9.48
CA THR A 117 9.19 3.16 -8.02
C THR A 117 9.22 4.62 -7.59
N GLN A 118 10.17 5.42 -8.10
CA GLN A 118 10.28 6.83 -7.77
C GLN A 118 9.02 7.61 -8.21
N LYS A 119 8.55 7.35 -9.43
CA LYS A 119 7.33 7.98 -9.94
C LYS A 119 6.11 7.64 -9.08
N ALA A 120 5.92 6.37 -8.74
CA ALA A 120 4.81 5.94 -7.89
C ALA A 120 4.90 6.51 -6.47
N LEU A 121 6.12 6.67 -5.93
CA LEU A 121 6.37 7.33 -4.65
C LEU A 121 5.96 8.81 -4.68
N ASP A 122 6.36 9.53 -5.72
CA ASP A 122 6.01 10.94 -5.87
C ASP A 122 4.49 11.14 -6.01
N GLU A 123 3.81 10.25 -6.74
CA GLU A 123 2.35 10.23 -6.86
C GLU A 123 1.67 9.95 -5.51
N LEU A 124 2.17 8.97 -4.74
CA LEU A 124 1.62 8.66 -3.41
C LEU A 124 1.80 9.83 -2.45
N ILE A 125 2.96 10.48 -2.44
CA ILE A 125 3.22 11.67 -1.61
C ILE A 125 2.23 12.80 -1.95
N ALA A 126 1.99 13.06 -3.23
CA ALA A 126 1.07 14.11 -3.65
C ALA A 126 -0.38 13.81 -3.23
N ILE A 127 -0.83 12.55 -3.40
CA ILE A 127 -2.17 12.11 -3.03
C ILE A 127 -2.35 12.11 -1.50
N GLU A 128 -1.35 11.67 -0.74
CA GLU A 128 -1.37 11.65 0.72
C GLU A 128 -1.45 13.06 1.30
N ASN A 129 -0.63 13.99 0.79
CA ASN A 129 -0.67 15.39 1.21
C ASN A 129 -2.04 16.02 0.97
N ALA A 130 -2.65 15.78 -0.19
CA ALA A 130 -4.01 16.26 -0.48
C ALA A 130 -5.05 15.66 0.49
N GLY A 131 -4.90 14.39 0.88
CA GLY A 131 -5.74 13.74 1.88
C GLY A 131 -5.57 14.33 3.28
N CYS A 132 -4.36 14.74 3.65
CA CYS A 132 -4.09 15.36 4.95
C CYS A 132 -4.79 16.71 5.12
N GLU A 133 -4.93 17.49 4.05
CA GLU A 133 -5.59 18.81 4.07
C GLU A 133 -7.12 18.74 4.18
N MET A 134 -7.72 17.56 3.98
CA MET A 134 -9.16 17.38 4.08
C MET A 134 -9.64 17.38 5.53
N GLU A 135 -10.83 17.93 5.77
CA GLU A 135 -11.52 17.79 7.06
C GLU A 135 -11.89 16.35 7.35
N ASP A 136 -11.84 15.95 8.63
CA ASP A 136 -12.17 14.60 9.06
C ASP A 136 -13.66 14.28 8.77
N GLY A 137 -13.93 13.02 8.49
CA GLY A 137 -15.28 12.52 8.23
C GLY A 137 -15.35 11.52 7.06
N GLU A 138 -16.57 11.30 6.59
CA GLU A 138 -16.87 10.33 5.53
C GLU A 138 -16.13 10.64 4.23
N ALA A 139 -16.07 11.92 3.81
CA ALA A 139 -15.41 12.34 2.57
C ALA A 139 -13.92 12.01 2.58
N LYS A 140 -13.24 12.29 3.68
CA LYS A 140 -11.84 11.96 3.88
C LYS A 140 -11.61 10.44 3.86
N ALA A 141 -12.42 9.68 4.59
CA ALA A 141 -12.31 8.23 4.60
C ALA A 141 -12.51 7.61 3.21
N LYS A 142 -13.47 8.12 2.41
CA LYS A 142 -13.67 7.72 1.01
C LYS A 142 -12.45 8.07 0.15
N TYR A 143 -11.89 9.26 0.31
CA TYR A 143 -10.68 9.68 -0.40
C TYR A 143 -9.51 8.74 -0.12
N TYR A 144 -9.26 8.38 1.14
CA TYR A 144 -8.21 7.44 1.50
C TYR A 144 -8.44 6.06 0.87
N TYR A 145 -9.68 5.57 0.88
CA TYR A 145 -10.01 4.30 0.23
C TYR A 145 -9.83 4.33 -1.29
N GLU A 146 -10.34 5.39 -1.95
CA GLU A 146 -10.43 5.44 -3.41
C GLU A 146 -9.17 5.96 -4.10
N LYS A 147 -8.33 6.72 -3.39
CA LYS A 147 -7.14 7.37 -3.95
C LYS A 147 -5.86 6.90 -3.29
N VAL A 148 -5.78 6.96 -1.96
CA VAL A 148 -4.54 6.64 -1.25
C VAL A 148 -4.24 5.14 -1.33
N THR A 149 -5.22 4.27 -1.05
CA THR A 149 -5.01 2.82 -1.11
C THR A 149 -4.55 2.34 -2.49
N PRO A 150 -5.17 2.73 -3.62
CA PRO A 150 -4.65 2.35 -4.94
C PRO A 150 -3.26 2.91 -5.26
N ALA A 151 -2.93 4.10 -4.76
CA ALA A 151 -1.57 4.67 -4.93
C ALA A 151 -0.52 3.88 -4.13
N MET A 152 -0.88 3.40 -2.93
CA MET A 152 -0.03 2.47 -2.16
C MET A 152 0.21 1.16 -2.90
N GLU A 153 -0.83 0.58 -3.52
CA GLU A 153 -0.71 -0.62 -4.35
C GLU A 153 0.17 -0.38 -5.59
N ALA A 154 0.04 0.79 -6.22
CA ALA A 154 0.86 1.18 -7.36
C ALA A 154 2.36 1.32 -7.00
N LEU A 155 2.69 1.84 -5.81
CA LEU A 155 4.05 1.87 -5.29
C LEU A 155 4.57 0.47 -4.99
N ARG A 156 3.76 -0.38 -4.39
CA ARG A 156 4.14 -1.74 -4.03
C ARG A 156 4.51 -2.60 -5.25
N ALA A 157 3.80 -2.47 -6.35
CA ALA A 157 3.97 -3.31 -7.52
C ALA A 157 5.40 -3.33 -8.12
N PRO A 158 6.09 -2.21 -8.37
CA PRO A 158 7.48 -2.22 -8.79
C PRO A 158 8.45 -2.64 -7.66
N VAL A 159 8.15 -2.33 -6.40
CA VAL A 159 8.98 -2.72 -5.24
C VAL A 159 8.99 -4.24 -5.06
N ASP A 160 7.85 -4.92 -5.18
CA ASP A 160 7.77 -6.38 -5.10
C ASP A 160 8.60 -7.05 -6.22
N LYS A 161 8.70 -6.43 -7.41
CA LYS A 161 9.59 -6.91 -8.48
C LYS A 161 11.07 -6.68 -8.16
N LEU A 162 11.42 -5.54 -7.57
CA LEU A 162 12.77 -5.24 -7.14
C LEU A 162 13.25 -6.21 -6.06
N GLU A 163 12.39 -6.58 -5.12
CA GLU A 163 12.70 -7.58 -4.09
C GLU A 163 13.15 -8.92 -4.68
N MET A 164 12.58 -9.33 -5.82
CA MET A 164 12.94 -10.58 -6.49
C MET A 164 14.28 -10.53 -7.22
N ILE A 165 14.83 -9.33 -7.46
CA ILE A 165 16.05 -9.13 -8.29
C ILE A 165 17.23 -8.69 -7.45
N VAL A 166 16.99 -7.86 -6.42
CA VAL A 166 18.04 -7.28 -5.58
C VAL A 166 18.65 -8.36 -4.67
N ASP A 167 19.97 -8.26 -4.48
CA ASP A 167 20.70 -9.14 -3.57
C ASP A 167 20.08 -9.13 -2.17
N LYS A 168 19.88 -10.33 -1.59
CA LYS A 168 19.30 -10.48 -0.26
C LYS A 168 20.07 -9.73 0.82
N GLU A 169 21.41 -9.66 0.73
CA GLU A 169 22.24 -8.94 1.71
C GLU A 169 22.07 -7.41 1.61
N MET A 170 21.63 -6.92 0.45
CA MET A 170 21.38 -5.49 0.21
C MET A 170 19.93 -5.10 0.41
N TRP A 171 19.00 -6.08 0.41
CA TRP A 171 17.58 -5.81 0.58
C TRP A 171 17.26 -5.48 2.05
N PRO A 172 16.62 -4.34 2.33
CA PRO A 172 16.46 -3.85 3.71
C PRO A 172 15.34 -4.53 4.49
N MET A 173 14.52 -5.36 3.83
CA MET A 173 13.38 -6.02 4.47
C MET A 173 13.75 -7.47 4.84
N PRO A 174 13.26 -7.96 6.01
CA PRO A 174 13.44 -9.35 6.38
C PRO A 174 12.62 -10.26 5.45
N SER A 175 13.22 -11.38 5.03
CA SER A 175 12.49 -12.42 4.34
C SER A 175 11.63 -13.24 5.32
N TYR A 176 10.68 -14.03 4.81
CA TYR A 176 9.93 -14.98 5.65
C TYR A 176 10.85 -15.97 6.39
N GLY A 177 11.99 -16.35 5.78
CA GLY A 177 13.00 -17.19 6.44
C GLY A 177 13.60 -16.48 7.66
N ASP A 178 13.95 -15.21 7.52
CA ASP A 178 14.50 -14.42 8.62
C ASP A 178 13.48 -14.28 9.77
N LEU A 179 12.21 -13.97 9.45
CA LEU A 179 11.15 -13.84 10.44
C LEU A 179 10.77 -15.14 11.16
N MET A 180 10.96 -16.30 10.52
CA MET A 180 10.58 -17.60 11.10
C MET A 180 11.72 -18.27 11.89
N PHE A 181 12.96 -17.94 11.62
CA PHE A 181 14.13 -18.64 12.14
C PHE A 181 15.13 -17.74 12.89
N GLU A 182 14.95 -16.42 12.92
CA GLU A 182 15.66 -15.56 13.86
C GLU A 182 15.02 -15.66 15.25
N VAL A 183 15.74 -16.32 16.15
CA VAL A 183 15.41 -16.41 17.59
C VAL A 183 16.36 -15.49 18.35
#